data_08c09887fda166cee3ab41a56d65368d
#
_entry.id   08c09887fda166cee3ab41a56d65368d
#
_cell.length_a   1.000
_cell.length_b   1.000
_cell.length_c   1.000
_cell.angle_alpha   90.00
_cell.angle_beta   90.00
_cell.angle_gamma   90.00
#
_symmetry.space_group_name_H-M   'P 1'
#
loop_
_entity.id
_entity.type
_entity.pdbx_description
1 polymer ?
#
loop_
_entity_poly.entity_id
_entity_poly.type
_entity_poly.pdbx_seq_one_letter_code
_entity_poly.pdbx_strand_id
1 'polypeptide(L)'
;MEQEEEQIDNGNTVISIKDLKKSFENNVVLNGIDLEILKGENIAVLGRSGSGKSVLIKIISGLLKPDSGTVKVLGQEVDKISGKALQALRLKIGFSFQSSALYDSMSVRENLAFPLVRNKRNLKTKEVNMAIESVLNDVGLSQTINQMPSELSGGQRKRIGIARTLIMKPEIMLYDEPT
;
A
#
# COMPACT_ATOMS: atom_id res chain seq x y z
N MET A 1 -18.59 -6.72 35.94
CA MET A 1 -17.32 -7.36 35.57
C MET A 1 -17.56 -7.94 34.19
N GLU A 2 -17.36 -7.10 33.19
CA GLU A 2 -17.34 -7.52 31.78
C GLU A 2 -15.98 -8.16 31.52
N GLN A 3 -15.99 -9.41 31.14
CA GLN A 3 -14.79 -10.12 30.69
C GLN A 3 -14.48 -9.57 29.31
N GLU A 4 -13.39 -8.82 29.19
CA GLU A 4 -12.75 -8.55 27.90
C GLU A 4 -12.33 -9.91 27.33
N GLU A 5 -13.07 -10.39 26.32
CA GLU A 5 -12.63 -11.49 25.49
C GLU A 5 -11.38 -11.00 24.73
N GLU A 6 -10.20 -11.34 25.24
CA GLU A 6 -8.98 -11.33 24.46
C GLU A 6 -9.20 -12.27 23.27
N GLN A 7 -9.57 -11.69 22.14
CA GLN A 7 -9.54 -12.41 20.87
C GLN A 7 -8.10 -12.84 20.62
N ILE A 8 -7.90 -14.15 20.71
CA ILE A 8 -6.63 -14.80 20.39
C ILE A 8 -6.31 -14.45 18.94
N ASP A 9 -5.34 -13.58 18.75
CA ASP A 9 -4.72 -13.28 17.44
C ASP A 9 -4.07 -14.59 16.95
N ASN A 10 -4.75 -15.33 16.09
CA ASN A 10 -4.29 -16.61 15.54
C ASN A 10 -3.11 -16.45 14.56
N GLY A 11 -2.39 -15.33 14.58
CA GLY A 11 -1.24 -15.08 13.71
C GLY A 11 -1.60 -14.88 12.22
N ASN A 12 -2.89 -14.83 11.89
CA ASN A 12 -3.39 -14.69 10.53
C ASN A 12 -3.95 -13.30 10.21
N THR A 13 -4.16 -12.45 11.23
CA THR A 13 -4.67 -11.07 11.07
C THR A 13 -3.56 -10.17 10.57
N VAL A 14 -3.75 -9.55 9.40
CA VAL A 14 -2.78 -8.62 8.79
C VAL A 14 -3.11 -7.16 9.07
N ILE A 15 -4.40 -6.82 9.26
CA ILE A 15 -4.86 -5.49 9.68
C ILE A 15 -5.92 -5.68 10.75
N SER A 16 -5.79 -4.97 11.88
CA SER A 16 -6.78 -4.90 12.95
C SER A 16 -6.98 -3.45 13.36
N ILE A 17 -8.22 -2.99 13.29
CA ILE A 17 -8.63 -1.63 13.63
C ILE A 17 -9.76 -1.72 14.66
N LYS A 18 -9.64 -0.95 15.76
CA LYS A 18 -10.66 -0.90 16.82
C LYS A 18 -10.96 0.55 17.18
N ASP A 19 -12.24 0.91 17.17
CA ASP A 19 -12.84 2.22 17.50
C ASP A 19 -12.07 3.39 16.85
N LEU A 20 -11.68 3.24 15.58
CA LEU A 20 -10.89 4.24 14.88
C LEU A 20 -11.69 5.51 14.64
N LYS A 21 -11.18 6.65 15.11
CA LYS A 21 -11.77 7.97 14.88
C LYS A 21 -10.77 8.92 14.24
N LYS A 22 -11.25 9.73 13.31
CA LYS A 22 -10.49 10.79 12.66
C LYS A 22 -11.37 11.95 12.28
N SER A 23 -10.97 13.14 12.71
CA SER A 23 -11.61 14.40 12.36
C SER A 23 -10.59 15.35 11.74
N PHE A 24 -11.07 16.30 10.98
CA PHE A 24 -10.32 17.45 10.48
C PHE A 24 -11.11 18.69 10.84
N GLU A 25 -10.54 19.52 11.72
CA GLU A 25 -11.22 20.67 12.31
C GLU A 25 -12.56 20.25 12.96
N ASN A 26 -13.69 20.72 12.42
CA ASN A 26 -15.03 20.38 12.91
C ASN A 26 -15.70 19.26 12.12
N ASN A 27 -15.01 18.64 11.16
CA ASN A 27 -15.57 17.57 10.32
C ASN A 27 -15.10 16.19 10.78
N VAL A 28 -16.03 15.38 11.32
CA VAL A 28 -15.78 13.98 11.67
C VAL A 28 -15.80 13.15 10.40
N VAL A 29 -14.67 12.53 10.06
CA VAL A 29 -14.50 11.74 8.82
C VAL A 29 -14.58 10.25 9.08
N LEU A 30 -13.96 9.77 10.15
CA LEU A 30 -14.09 8.39 10.62
C LEU A 30 -14.62 8.43 12.05
N ASN A 31 -15.66 7.64 12.34
CA ASN A 31 -16.34 7.68 13.63
C ASN A 31 -16.60 6.26 14.15
N GLY A 32 -15.60 5.68 14.85
CA GLY A 32 -15.71 4.37 15.45
C GLY A 32 -15.70 3.24 14.41
N ILE A 33 -14.64 3.16 13.60
CA ILE A 33 -14.48 2.07 12.62
C ILE A 33 -13.78 0.90 13.29
N ASP A 34 -14.43 -0.27 13.19
CA ASP A 34 -13.86 -1.57 13.52
C ASP A 34 -13.67 -2.37 12.24
N LEU A 35 -12.50 -2.96 12.04
CA LEU A 35 -12.17 -3.74 10.85
C LEU A 35 -11.07 -4.74 11.19
N GLU A 36 -11.27 -5.98 10.77
CA GLU A 36 -10.26 -7.02 10.82
C GLU A 36 -10.09 -7.62 9.42
N ILE A 37 -8.84 -7.78 8.98
CA ILE A 37 -8.49 -8.36 7.68
C ILE A 37 -7.49 -9.47 7.90
N LEU A 38 -7.81 -10.66 7.39
CA LEU A 38 -6.96 -11.83 7.45
C LEU A 38 -6.02 -11.90 6.23
N LYS A 39 -4.95 -12.65 6.38
CA LYS A 39 -4.00 -12.89 5.28
C LYS A 39 -4.71 -13.59 4.11
N GLY A 40 -4.54 -13.02 2.91
CA GLY A 40 -5.13 -13.54 1.68
C GLY A 40 -6.55 -13.05 1.40
N GLU A 41 -7.14 -12.25 2.29
CA GLU A 41 -8.44 -11.63 2.02
C GLU A 41 -8.34 -10.46 1.05
N ASN A 42 -9.40 -10.27 0.27
CA ASN A 42 -9.63 -9.11 -0.57
C ASN A 42 -10.83 -8.34 -0.05
N ILE A 43 -10.63 -7.11 0.40
CA ILE A 43 -11.68 -6.26 0.94
C ILE A 43 -11.92 -5.07 0.01
N ALA A 44 -13.18 -4.82 -0.35
CA ALA A 44 -13.61 -3.63 -1.06
C ALA A 44 -14.34 -2.68 -0.10
N VAL A 45 -13.79 -1.48 0.09
CA VAL A 45 -14.42 -0.43 0.89
C VAL A 45 -15.26 0.45 -0.03
N LEU A 46 -16.58 0.33 0.08
CA LEU A 46 -17.54 1.10 -0.72
C LEU A 46 -18.01 2.35 0.04
N GLY A 47 -18.24 3.43 -0.68
CA GLY A 47 -18.76 4.68 -0.11
C GLY A 47 -18.69 5.83 -1.10
N ARG A 48 -19.47 6.89 -0.83
CA ARG A 48 -19.48 8.11 -1.64
C ARG A 48 -18.12 8.79 -1.65
N SER A 49 -17.87 9.64 -2.64
CA SER A 49 -16.68 10.52 -2.61
C SER A 49 -16.69 11.36 -1.33
N GLY A 50 -15.52 11.50 -0.69
CA GLY A 50 -15.39 12.21 0.58
C GLY A 50 -15.82 11.44 1.84
N SER A 51 -16.23 10.16 1.74
CA SER A 51 -16.66 9.36 2.92
C SER A 51 -15.51 8.84 3.80
N GLY A 52 -14.27 9.26 3.56
CA GLY A 52 -13.12 8.89 4.40
C GLY A 52 -12.31 7.68 3.94
N LYS A 53 -12.62 7.04 2.79
CA LYS A 53 -11.88 5.87 2.27
C LYS A 53 -10.37 6.11 2.17
N SER A 54 -9.96 7.20 1.51
CA SER A 54 -8.53 7.56 1.39
C SER A 54 -7.91 7.93 2.74
N VAL A 55 -8.70 8.46 3.69
CA VAL A 55 -8.24 8.74 5.05
C VAL A 55 -7.92 7.43 5.77
N LEU A 56 -8.81 6.44 5.70
CA LEU A 56 -8.61 5.11 6.28
C LEU A 56 -7.32 4.47 5.73
N ILE A 57 -7.16 4.44 4.41
CA ILE A 57 -5.96 3.89 3.73
C ILE A 57 -4.68 4.61 4.19
N LYS A 58 -4.71 5.95 4.31
CA LYS A 58 -3.57 6.74 4.81
C LYS A 58 -3.22 6.43 6.26
N ILE A 59 -4.22 6.14 7.11
CA ILE A 59 -3.97 5.74 8.50
C ILE A 59 -3.36 4.33 8.54
N ILE A 60 -3.90 3.37 7.80
CA ILE A 60 -3.36 2.00 7.71
C ILE A 60 -1.89 2.02 7.26
N SER A 61 -1.54 2.88 6.29
CA SER A 61 -0.15 3.02 5.81
C SER A 61 0.75 3.88 6.72
N GLY A 62 0.21 4.41 7.82
CA GLY A 62 0.94 5.30 8.74
C GLY A 62 1.29 6.66 8.14
N LEU A 63 0.66 7.06 7.02
CA LEU A 63 0.81 8.40 6.45
C LEU A 63 0.03 9.46 7.22
N LEU A 64 -0.99 9.03 7.96
CA LEU A 64 -1.82 9.88 8.80
C LEU A 64 -1.99 9.20 10.17
N LYS A 65 -2.00 9.99 11.25
CA LYS A 65 -2.28 9.47 12.59
C LYS A 65 -3.78 9.53 12.88
N PRO A 66 -4.34 8.51 13.54
CA PRO A 66 -5.69 8.57 14.09
C PRO A 66 -5.78 9.62 15.22
N ASP A 67 -7.00 10.06 15.54
CA ASP A 67 -7.25 10.88 16.73
C ASP A 67 -7.49 9.99 17.95
N SER A 68 -8.15 8.84 17.77
CA SER A 68 -8.32 7.79 18.77
C SER A 68 -8.56 6.44 18.13
N GLY A 69 -8.62 5.40 18.96
CA GLY A 69 -8.70 4.01 18.53
C GLY A 69 -7.33 3.38 18.31
N THR A 70 -7.31 2.11 17.90
CA THR A 70 -6.07 1.36 17.67
C THR A 70 -6.03 0.83 16.26
N VAL A 71 -4.87 0.99 15.60
CA VAL A 71 -4.61 0.44 14.27
C VAL A 71 -3.35 -0.41 14.31
N LYS A 72 -3.51 -1.71 14.15
CA LYS A 72 -2.41 -2.68 14.04
C LYS A 72 -2.29 -3.17 12.61
N VAL A 73 -1.08 -3.16 12.08
CA VAL A 73 -0.75 -3.68 10.75
C VAL A 73 0.45 -4.60 10.86
N LEU A 74 0.30 -5.85 10.43
CA LEU A 74 1.31 -6.91 10.60
C LEU A 74 1.80 -7.00 12.06
N GLY A 75 0.87 -6.93 13.02
CA GLY A 75 1.13 -7.00 14.46
C GLY A 75 1.71 -5.73 15.09
N GLN A 76 1.96 -4.65 14.32
CA GLN A 76 2.54 -3.41 14.82
C GLN A 76 1.49 -2.30 14.92
N GLU A 77 1.41 -1.61 16.06
CA GLU A 77 0.57 -0.41 16.23
C GLU A 77 1.17 0.76 15.47
N VAL A 78 0.49 1.18 14.39
CA VAL A 78 1.03 2.12 13.40
C VAL A 78 1.30 3.52 13.98
N ASP A 79 0.48 3.96 14.92
CA ASP A 79 0.60 5.27 15.60
C ASP A 79 1.73 5.31 16.64
N LYS A 80 2.14 4.13 17.16
CA LYS A 80 3.20 4.01 18.18
C LYS A 80 4.60 3.81 17.60
N ILE A 81 4.71 3.41 16.34
CA ILE A 81 6.00 3.23 15.68
C ILE A 81 6.40 4.49 14.90
N SER A 82 7.70 4.71 14.76
CA SER A 82 8.26 5.85 14.01
C SER A 82 9.62 5.52 13.38
N GLY A 83 10.14 6.44 12.61
CA GLY A 83 11.48 6.33 12.04
C GLY A 83 11.69 5.03 11.24
N LYS A 84 12.73 4.27 11.60
CA LYS A 84 13.11 3.03 10.88
C LYS A 84 12.04 1.94 10.95
N ALA A 85 11.33 1.81 12.08
CA ALA A 85 10.29 0.80 12.23
C ALA A 85 9.10 1.07 11.31
N LEU A 86 8.63 2.32 11.25
CA LEU A 86 7.57 2.73 10.34
C LEU A 86 7.99 2.60 8.87
N GLN A 87 9.24 2.92 8.54
CA GLN A 87 9.76 2.72 7.19
C GLN A 87 9.80 1.23 6.81
N ALA A 88 10.23 0.35 7.72
CA ALA A 88 10.23 -1.09 7.50
C ALA A 88 8.82 -1.65 7.29
N LEU A 89 7.83 -1.17 8.07
CA LEU A 89 6.43 -1.54 7.88
C LEU A 89 5.92 -1.09 6.50
N ARG A 90 6.18 0.16 6.11
CA ARG A 90 5.76 0.69 4.79
C ARG A 90 6.34 -0.06 3.60
N LEU A 91 7.52 -0.66 3.72
CA LEU A 91 8.10 -1.51 2.66
C LEU A 91 7.32 -2.83 2.47
N LYS A 92 6.55 -3.25 3.46
CA LYS A 92 5.66 -4.42 3.40
C LYS A 92 4.25 -4.07 2.90
N ILE A 93 3.93 -2.78 2.79
CA ILE A 93 2.65 -2.27 2.30
C ILE A 93 2.87 -1.66 0.92
N GLY A 94 2.25 -2.25 -0.08
CA GLY A 94 2.17 -1.66 -1.42
C GLY A 94 1.02 -0.66 -1.48
N PHE A 95 1.30 0.54 -1.97
CA PHE A 95 0.29 1.59 -2.13
C PHE A 95 0.17 1.98 -3.61
N SER A 96 -1.02 1.79 -4.17
CA SER A 96 -1.36 2.23 -5.53
C SER A 96 -2.25 3.46 -5.46
N PHE A 97 -1.71 4.61 -5.88
CA PHE A 97 -2.45 5.87 -5.97
C PHE A 97 -3.32 5.91 -7.23
N GLN A 98 -4.35 6.75 -7.22
CA GLN A 98 -5.24 7.05 -8.35
C GLN A 98 -4.45 7.50 -9.61
N SER A 99 -3.42 8.34 -9.44
CA SER A 99 -2.43 8.60 -10.49
C SER A 99 -1.36 7.53 -10.42
N SER A 100 -1.02 6.88 -11.52
CA SER A 100 0.01 5.82 -11.59
C SER A 100 1.37 6.20 -11.01
N ALA A 101 1.56 7.46 -10.61
CA ALA A 101 2.72 8.04 -9.92
C ALA A 101 4.08 7.66 -10.55
N LEU A 102 4.11 7.43 -11.88
CA LEU A 102 5.35 7.16 -12.60
C LEU A 102 6.21 8.43 -12.68
N TYR A 103 7.52 8.27 -12.65
CA TYR A 103 8.45 9.34 -12.95
C TYR A 103 8.52 9.53 -14.47
N ASP A 104 8.05 10.66 -14.98
CA ASP A 104 7.98 10.97 -16.41
C ASP A 104 9.38 11.07 -17.06
N SER A 105 10.41 11.37 -16.28
CA SER A 105 11.81 11.44 -16.72
C SER A 105 12.53 10.09 -16.76
N MET A 106 11.86 9.00 -16.39
CA MET A 106 12.41 7.65 -16.33
C MET A 106 11.65 6.73 -17.26
N SER A 107 12.37 5.84 -17.96
CA SER A 107 11.77 4.72 -18.71
C SER A 107 11.00 3.77 -17.77
N VAL A 108 10.20 2.87 -18.33
CA VAL A 108 9.51 1.81 -17.58
C VAL A 108 10.52 0.99 -16.77
N ARG A 109 11.64 0.59 -17.38
CA ARG A 109 12.74 -0.11 -16.70
C ARG A 109 13.22 0.65 -15.47
N GLU A 110 13.51 1.92 -15.62
CA GLU A 110 14.04 2.76 -14.53
C GLU A 110 12.99 2.98 -13.43
N ASN A 111 11.73 3.21 -13.80
CA ASN A 111 10.62 3.30 -12.86
C ASN A 111 10.48 2.05 -11.99
N LEU A 112 10.66 0.86 -12.56
CA LEU A 112 10.60 -0.42 -11.86
C LEU A 112 11.88 -0.73 -11.07
N ALA A 113 13.06 -0.35 -11.58
CA ALA A 113 14.33 -0.53 -10.89
C ALA A 113 14.44 0.36 -9.65
N PHE A 114 13.92 1.58 -9.70
CA PHE A 114 14.10 2.62 -8.68
C PHE A 114 13.75 2.16 -7.26
N PRO A 115 12.56 1.58 -6.96
CA PRO A 115 12.24 1.11 -5.62
C PRO A 115 13.16 -0.02 -5.15
N LEU A 116 13.59 -0.92 -6.03
CA LEU A 116 14.50 -2.00 -5.69
C LEU A 116 15.89 -1.48 -5.29
N VAL A 117 16.48 -0.64 -6.13
CA VAL A 117 17.83 -0.11 -5.91
C VAL A 117 17.87 0.77 -4.66
N ARG A 118 16.82 1.57 -4.42
CA ARG A 118 16.74 2.46 -3.27
C ARG A 118 16.61 1.71 -1.94
N ASN A 119 15.87 0.61 -1.92
CA ASN A 119 15.51 -0.06 -0.67
C ASN A 119 16.29 -1.36 -0.41
N LYS A 120 16.88 -1.97 -1.45
CA LYS A 120 17.66 -3.22 -1.36
C LYS A 120 19.08 -2.98 -1.85
N ARG A 121 19.96 -2.52 -0.98
CA ARG A 121 21.31 -2.05 -1.31
C ARG A 121 22.26 -3.07 -1.96
N ASN A 122 21.98 -4.37 -1.89
CA ASN A 122 22.89 -5.43 -2.31
C ASN A 122 22.38 -6.27 -3.49
N LEU A 123 21.36 -5.80 -4.24
CA LEU A 123 20.89 -6.53 -5.41
C LEU A 123 21.88 -6.39 -6.58
N LYS A 124 22.23 -7.53 -7.17
CA LYS A 124 23.01 -7.56 -8.40
C LYS A 124 22.16 -7.11 -9.59
N THR A 125 22.74 -6.51 -10.59
CA THR A 125 22.04 -6.05 -11.81
C THR A 125 21.19 -7.15 -12.44
N LYS A 126 21.68 -8.39 -12.43
CA LYS A 126 20.94 -9.55 -12.94
C LYS A 126 19.64 -9.79 -12.16
N GLU A 127 19.65 -9.68 -10.84
CA GLU A 127 18.47 -9.89 -9.98
C GLU A 127 17.42 -8.79 -10.20
N VAL A 128 17.88 -7.55 -10.36
CA VAL A 128 17.00 -6.41 -10.71
C VAL A 128 16.33 -6.64 -12.05
N ASN A 129 17.09 -7.03 -13.09
CA ASN A 129 16.53 -7.30 -14.41
C ASN A 129 15.51 -8.44 -14.39
N MET A 130 15.82 -9.54 -13.71
CA MET A 130 14.88 -10.67 -13.56
C MET A 130 13.58 -10.25 -12.86
N ALA A 131 13.66 -9.42 -11.81
CA ALA A 131 12.48 -8.92 -11.11
C ALA A 131 11.63 -8.02 -12.01
N ILE A 132 12.27 -7.16 -12.84
CA ILE A 132 11.58 -6.29 -13.80
C ILE A 132 10.86 -7.11 -14.87
N GLU A 133 11.56 -8.08 -15.47
CA GLU A 133 10.99 -8.96 -16.49
C GLU A 133 9.80 -9.76 -15.93
N SER A 134 9.94 -10.32 -14.73
CA SER A 134 8.86 -11.04 -14.07
C SER A 134 7.62 -10.16 -13.87
N VAL A 135 7.78 -8.99 -13.24
CA VAL A 135 6.62 -8.15 -12.93
C VAL A 135 5.96 -7.57 -14.19
N LEU A 136 6.74 -7.29 -15.25
CA LEU A 136 6.18 -6.85 -16.53
C LEU A 136 5.40 -7.97 -17.22
N ASN A 137 5.86 -9.20 -17.11
CA ASN A 137 5.12 -10.38 -17.60
C ASN A 137 3.80 -10.54 -16.83
N ASP A 138 3.82 -10.40 -15.50
CA ASP A 138 2.62 -10.52 -14.65
C ASP A 138 1.52 -9.52 -15.03
N VAL A 139 1.90 -8.31 -15.50
CA VAL A 139 0.95 -7.29 -15.95
C VAL A 139 0.72 -7.29 -17.47
N GLY A 140 1.34 -8.22 -18.23
CA GLY A 140 1.19 -8.37 -19.68
C GLY A 140 1.77 -7.20 -20.48
N LEU A 141 2.90 -6.62 -20.06
CA LEU A 141 3.51 -5.42 -20.65
C LEU A 141 5.03 -5.54 -20.88
N SER A 142 5.55 -6.76 -21.10
CA SER A 142 6.99 -7.00 -21.30
C SER A 142 7.59 -6.17 -22.45
N GLN A 143 6.80 -5.89 -23.50
CA GLN A 143 7.21 -5.11 -24.67
C GLN A 143 7.44 -3.61 -24.37
N THR A 144 6.96 -3.11 -23.22
CA THR A 144 7.05 -1.67 -22.88
C THR A 144 8.30 -1.29 -22.11
N ILE A 145 9.17 -2.24 -21.81
CA ILE A 145 10.29 -2.11 -20.86
C ILE A 145 11.21 -0.88 -21.12
N ASN A 146 11.39 -0.51 -22.38
CA ASN A 146 12.24 0.63 -22.77
C ASN A 146 11.45 1.90 -23.11
N GLN A 147 10.11 1.88 -22.99
CA GLN A 147 9.26 3.03 -23.29
C GLN A 147 9.29 4.05 -22.14
N MET A 148 9.03 5.30 -22.50
CA MET A 148 8.79 6.38 -21.53
C MET A 148 7.31 6.39 -21.14
N PRO A 149 6.95 6.91 -19.94
CA PRO A 149 5.54 7.02 -19.54
C PRO A 149 4.66 7.79 -20.54
N SER A 150 5.22 8.76 -21.27
CA SER A 150 4.52 9.52 -22.31
C SER A 150 4.09 8.67 -23.52
N GLU A 151 4.78 7.55 -23.77
CA GLU A 151 4.51 6.64 -24.87
C GLU A 151 3.46 5.56 -24.52
N LEU A 152 3.05 5.50 -23.25
CA LEU A 152 2.10 4.52 -22.74
C LEU A 152 0.66 5.05 -22.83
N SER A 153 -0.29 4.16 -23.13
CA SER A 153 -1.71 4.46 -22.93
C SER A 153 -2.05 4.63 -21.45
N GLY A 154 -3.19 5.27 -21.12
CA GLY A 154 -3.64 5.43 -19.74
C GLY A 154 -3.74 4.10 -18.98
N GLY A 155 -4.29 3.06 -19.62
CA GLY A 155 -4.37 1.72 -19.04
C GLY A 155 -3.00 1.05 -18.84
N GLN A 156 -2.05 1.26 -19.75
CA GLN A 156 -0.68 0.78 -19.59
C GLN A 156 0.02 1.49 -18.43
N ARG A 157 -0.10 2.82 -18.33
CA ARG A 157 0.45 3.58 -17.20
C ARG A 157 -0.07 3.07 -15.85
N LYS A 158 -1.39 2.81 -15.74
CA LYS A 158 -1.98 2.24 -14.52
C LYS A 158 -1.36 0.88 -14.19
N ARG A 159 -1.25 -0.03 -15.15
CA ARG A 159 -0.65 -1.36 -14.95
C ARG A 159 0.83 -1.30 -14.59
N ILE A 160 1.62 -0.40 -15.19
CA ILE A 160 3.02 -0.18 -14.80
C ILE A 160 3.11 0.41 -13.38
N GLY A 161 2.19 1.30 -12.97
CA GLY A 161 2.10 1.79 -11.60
C GLY A 161 1.85 0.67 -10.58
N ILE A 162 0.97 -0.28 -10.91
CA ILE A 162 0.75 -1.49 -10.11
C ILE A 162 2.02 -2.36 -10.09
N ALA A 163 2.64 -2.61 -11.24
CA ALA A 163 3.88 -3.39 -11.36
C ALA A 163 5.00 -2.79 -10.49
N ARG A 164 5.12 -1.44 -10.47
CA ARG A 164 6.09 -0.73 -9.64
C ARG A 164 5.89 -0.95 -8.14
N THR A 165 4.67 -1.18 -7.73
CA THR A 165 4.35 -1.52 -6.33
C THR A 165 4.62 -3.00 -6.06
N LEU A 166 4.17 -3.88 -6.96
CA LEU A 166 4.31 -5.33 -6.83
C LEU A 166 5.76 -5.81 -6.86
N ILE A 167 6.66 -5.11 -7.55
CA ILE A 167 8.08 -5.51 -7.66
C ILE A 167 8.80 -5.57 -6.30
N MET A 168 8.28 -4.84 -5.30
CA MET A 168 8.77 -4.89 -3.92
C MET A 168 8.30 -6.12 -3.15
N LYS A 169 7.34 -6.89 -3.70
CA LYS A 169 6.68 -8.04 -3.08
C LYS A 169 6.07 -7.69 -1.73
N PRO A 170 5.14 -6.71 -1.68
CA PRO A 170 4.49 -6.33 -0.43
C PRO A 170 3.62 -7.46 0.12
N GLU A 171 3.43 -7.47 1.45
CA GLU A 171 2.53 -8.40 2.13
C GLU A 171 1.06 -7.92 2.07
N ILE A 172 0.85 -6.60 1.94
CA ILE A 172 -0.48 -5.96 1.84
C ILE A 172 -0.46 -5.02 0.65
N MET A 173 -1.55 -5.04 -0.15
CA MET A 173 -1.77 -4.06 -1.23
C MET A 173 -2.95 -3.16 -0.90
N LEU A 174 -2.73 -1.85 -0.91
CA LEU A 174 -3.75 -0.83 -0.73
C LEU A 174 -3.98 -0.11 -2.05
N TYR A 175 -5.24 -0.05 -2.49
CA TYR A 175 -5.65 0.64 -3.71
C TYR A 175 -6.56 1.80 -3.35
N ASP A 176 -6.22 3.01 -3.78
CA ASP A 176 -7.05 4.20 -3.65
C ASP A 176 -7.62 4.55 -5.04
N GLU A 177 -8.93 4.32 -5.23
CA GLU A 177 -9.66 4.51 -6.50
C GLU A 177 -8.95 3.88 -7.72
N PRO A 178 -8.92 2.54 -7.83
CA PRO A 178 -8.17 1.83 -8.88
C PRO A 178 -8.81 1.96 -10.27
N THR A 179 -10.02 2.49 -10.41
CA THR A 179 -10.78 2.63 -11.67
C THR A 179 -10.71 4.04 -12.25
#